data_d3ee4c31d404796f6f8cb27a4a7a0365
#
_entry.id   d3ee4c31d404796f6f8cb27a4a7a0365
#
_cell.length_a   1.000
_cell.length_b   1.000
_cell.length_c   1.000
_cell.angle_alpha   90.00
_cell.angle_beta   90.00
_cell.angle_gamma   90.00
#
_symmetry.space_group_name_H-M   'P 1'
#
loop_
_entity.id
_entity.type
_entity.pdbx_description
1 polymer ?
#
loop_
_entity_poly.entity_id
_entity_poly.type
_entity_poly.pdbx_seq_one_letter_code
_entity_poly.pdbx_strand_id
1 'polypeptide(L)'
;MSDVLASGQARQLGRLERHDTLEARNRRFEEGDTVTMRVRRSGTAGLAEFRIPYRKRMRVLDALNWVAENRAPDLAYRWFCGSKMCGTCGVRMNGREVLACWEAVEPDMTIEPLRNLPVVRDLVVERGPFERKVAQLQPWLERAQAYRGFPEPLSHKEMKNASKALDCIGCMCCYSACPVIGLGSLTDFAGPAPLVQLSQTALDPRNDASKAARSLALAGIFNCVSCYKCEEVCPASIPIVSEVIEPLKAKAAVLVPEMARHSSALRAIVAVRGYVDPTALVLSVRGLKLLLDLRRALRMLVRGKIDPIKTFLKRKTPASAAAARYLKRGHRS
;
A
#
# COMPACT_ATOMS: atom_id res chain seq x y z
N MET A 1 8.43 9.30 25.05
CA MET A 1 8.19 7.83 24.98
C MET A 1 6.72 7.47 25.18
N SER A 2 5.96 8.23 25.98
CA SER A 2 4.52 8.08 26.21
C SER A 2 3.64 8.29 24.96
N ASP A 3 3.91 9.31 24.14
CA ASP A 3 3.05 9.69 23.02
C ASP A 3 3.13 8.75 21.81
N VAL A 4 4.26 8.06 21.62
CA VAL A 4 4.43 7.04 20.55
C VAL A 4 3.72 5.75 20.92
N LEU A 5 3.71 5.40 22.21
CA LEU A 5 2.95 4.25 22.72
C LEU A 5 1.44 4.52 22.68
N ALA A 6 1.01 5.74 23.02
CA ALA A 6 -0.39 6.16 22.93
C ALA A 6 -0.89 6.15 21.48
N SER A 7 -0.11 6.59 20.49
CA SER A 7 -0.47 6.52 19.08
C SER A 7 -0.52 5.09 18.54
N GLY A 8 0.36 4.22 19.00
CA GLY A 8 0.36 2.79 18.67
C GLY A 8 -0.85 2.06 19.26
N GLN A 9 -1.17 2.34 20.51
CA GLN A 9 -2.35 1.79 21.20
C GLN A 9 -3.66 2.33 20.62
N ALA A 10 -3.76 3.62 20.30
CA ALA A 10 -4.94 4.19 19.63
C ALA A 10 -5.16 3.59 18.22
N ARG A 11 -4.08 3.31 17.47
CA ARG A 11 -4.16 2.60 16.19
C ARG A 11 -4.56 1.13 16.35
N GLN A 12 -4.11 0.48 17.42
CA GLN A 12 -4.45 -0.90 17.74
C GLN A 12 -5.89 -1.03 18.24
N LEU A 13 -6.38 -0.08 19.06
CA LEU A 13 -7.78 0.03 19.48
C LEU A 13 -8.69 0.31 18.27
N GLY A 14 -8.37 1.23 17.38
CA GLY A 14 -9.12 1.47 16.14
C GLY A 14 -9.07 0.29 15.16
N ARG A 15 -8.16 -0.70 15.33
CA ARG A 15 -8.15 -1.97 14.61
C ARG A 15 -9.09 -3.00 15.25
N LEU A 16 -9.14 -3.07 16.57
CA LEU A 16 -10.07 -3.91 17.34
C LEU A 16 -11.51 -3.42 17.13
N GLU A 17 -11.76 -2.11 17.19
CA GLU A 17 -13.07 -1.51 16.89
C GLU A 17 -13.57 -1.82 15.47
N ARG A 18 -12.69 -1.95 14.46
CA ARG A 18 -13.06 -2.40 13.12
C ARG A 18 -13.50 -3.88 13.07
N HIS A 19 -13.06 -4.72 13.99
CA HIS A 19 -13.51 -6.12 14.13
C HIS A 19 -14.84 -6.21 14.89
N ASP A 20 -15.03 -5.38 15.91
CA ASP A 20 -16.29 -5.32 16.69
C ASP A 20 -17.46 -4.68 15.93
N THR A 21 -17.17 -3.87 14.91
CA THR A 21 -18.20 -3.24 14.08
C THR A 21 -19.05 -4.21 13.24
N LEU A 22 -18.64 -5.47 13.10
CA LEU A 22 -19.45 -6.48 12.40
C LEU A 22 -20.73 -6.80 13.15
N GLU A 23 -20.67 -6.94 14.49
CA GLU A 23 -21.88 -7.12 15.30
C GLU A 23 -22.70 -5.84 15.42
N ALA A 24 -22.05 -4.68 15.53
CA ALA A 24 -22.72 -3.40 15.58
C ALA A 24 -23.42 -3.03 14.25
N ARG A 25 -22.84 -3.41 13.10
CA ARG A 25 -23.44 -3.22 11.77
C ARG A 25 -24.62 -4.17 11.56
N ASN A 26 -24.53 -5.42 12.03
CA ASN A 26 -25.61 -6.39 11.95
C ASN A 26 -26.81 -6.08 12.89
N ARG A 27 -26.62 -5.22 13.92
CA ARG A 27 -27.73 -4.77 14.82
C ARG A 27 -28.73 -3.81 14.14
N ARG A 28 -28.44 -3.36 12.92
CA ARG A 28 -29.32 -2.46 12.14
C ARG A 28 -30.38 -3.19 11.34
N PHE A 29 -30.40 -4.51 11.38
CA PHE A 29 -31.31 -5.32 10.59
C PHE A 29 -32.09 -6.28 11.49
N GLU A 30 -33.36 -6.44 11.15
CA GLU A 30 -34.23 -7.50 11.67
C GLU A 30 -34.35 -8.64 10.65
N GLU A 31 -34.68 -9.83 11.13
CA GLU A 31 -34.91 -10.97 10.26
C GLU A 31 -36.14 -10.69 9.38
N GLY A 32 -35.97 -10.76 8.06
CA GLY A 32 -37.01 -10.39 7.07
C GLY A 32 -36.78 -9.05 6.38
N ASP A 33 -35.83 -8.25 6.83
CA ASP A 33 -35.41 -7.05 6.12
C ASP A 33 -34.84 -7.37 4.73
N THR A 34 -34.83 -6.38 3.86
CA THR A 34 -34.30 -6.48 2.51
C THR A 34 -33.04 -5.63 2.36
N VAL A 35 -31.98 -6.23 1.82
CA VAL A 35 -30.75 -5.55 1.45
C VAL A 35 -30.77 -5.24 -0.05
N THR A 36 -30.49 -4.01 -0.42
CA THR A 36 -30.32 -3.62 -1.83
C THR A 36 -28.84 -3.73 -2.22
N MET A 37 -28.55 -4.58 -3.20
CA MET A 37 -27.20 -4.74 -3.73
C MET A 37 -27.17 -4.39 -5.21
N ARG A 38 -26.34 -3.41 -5.59
CA ARG A 38 -26.03 -3.07 -6.98
C ARG A 38 -24.67 -3.65 -7.37
N VAL A 39 -24.64 -4.45 -8.42
CA VAL A 39 -23.45 -5.14 -8.88
C VAL A 39 -23.04 -4.65 -10.25
N ARG A 40 -21.77 -4.32 -10.45
CA ARG A 40 -21.20 -4.03 -11.77
C ARG A 40 -21.20 -5.31 -12.62
N ARG A 41 -21.91 -5.26 -13.76
CA ARG A 41 -21.98 -6.36 -14.71
C ARG A 41 -21.25 -6.01 -16.01
N SER A 42 -20.56 -7.00 -16.58
CA SER A 42 -19.99 -6.87 -17.93
C SER A 42 -21.11 -6.91 -18.98
N GLY A 43 -20.93 -6.13 -20.05
CA GLY A 43 -21.91 -6.08 -21.14
C GLY A 43 -23.14 -5.18 -20.87
N THR A 44 -23.23 -4.57 -19.69
CA THR A 44 -24.27 -3.60 -19.37
C THR A 44 -23.65 -2.23 -19.06
N ALA A 45 -24.29 -1.15 -19.48
CA ALA A 45 -23.82 0.21 -19.23
C ALA A 45 -23.93 0.65 -17.75
N GLY A 46 -24.60 -0.15 -16.89
CA GLY A 46 -24.96 0.21 -15.53
C GLY A 46 -24.66 -0.84 -14.48
N LEU A 47 -25.25 -0.62 -13.33
CA LEU A 47 -25.27 -1.53 -12.20
C LEU A 47 -26.56 -2.35 -12.24
N ALA A 48 -26.48 -3.67 -12.10
CA ALA A 48 -27.65 -4.52 -11.90
C ALA A 48 -28.06 -4.46 -10.42
N GLU A 49 -29.34 -4.18 -10.15
CA GLU A 49 -29.89 -4.08 -8.81
C GLU A 49 -30.59 -5.37 -8.41
N PHE A 50 -30.32 -5.82 -7.19
CA PHE A 50 -30.91 -7.01 -6.59
C PHE A 50 -31.40 -6.68 -5.18
N ARG A 51 -32.60 -7.13 -4.85
CA ARG A 51 -33.17 -7.11 -3.51
C ARG A 51 -33.04 -8.48 -2.89
N ILE A 52 -32.34 -8.57 -1.77
CA ILE A 52 -31.90 -9.81 -1.14
C ILE A 52 -32.50 -9.88 0.26
N PRO A 53 -33.20 -10.97 0.62
CA PRO A 53 -33.70 -11.14 2.00
C PRO A 53 -32.50 -11.23 2.96
N TYR A 54 -32.50 -10.38 3.98
CA TYR A 54 -31.46 -10.38 4.98
C TYR A 54 -31.51 -11.64 5.85
N ARG A 55 -30.35 -12.17 6.17
CA ARG A 55 -30.18 -13.23 7.16
C ARG A 55 -29.17 -12.75 8.21
N LYS A 56 -29.38 -13.14 9.45
CA LYS A 56 -28.48 -12.80 10.56
C LYS A 56 -27.03 -13.12 10.24
N ARG A 57 -26.12 -12.17 10.49
CA ARG A 57 -24.67 -12.26 10.19
C ARG A 57 -24.31 -12.41 8.70
N MET A 58 -25.20 -12.01 7.82
CA MET A 58 -24.98 -12.09 6.38
C MET A 58 -23.75 -11.28 5.95
N ARG A 59 -22.91 -11.91 5.11
CA ARG A 59 -21.72 -11.30 4.48
C ARG A 59 -22.01 -10.93 3.04
N VAL A 60 -21.17 -10.08 2.48
CA VAL A 60 -21.24 -9.73 1.05
C VAL A 60 -21.17 -10.98 0.18
N LEU A 61 -20.35 -11.97 0.55
CA LEU A 61 -20.27 -13.23 -0.17
C LEU A 61 -21.59 -14.03 -0.14
N ASP A 62 -22.28 -14.05 1.00
CA ASP A 62 -23.57 -14.72 1.12
C ASP A 62 -24.62 -14.06 0.23
N ALA A 63 -24.59 -12.72 0.14
CA ALA A 63 -25.44 -11.97 -0.76
C ALA A 63 -25.13 -12.25 -2.24
N LEU A 64 -23.84 -12.34 -2.62
CA LEU A 64 -23.43 -12.70 -3.98
C LEU A 64 -23.86 -14.11 -4.34
N ASN A 65 -23.68 -15.08 -3.42
CA ASN A 65 -24.14 -16.46 -3.60
C ASN A 65 -25.65 -16.51 -3.79
N TRP A 66 -26.41 -15.80 -2.94
CA TRP A 66 -27.87 -15.75 -3.07
C TRP A 66 -28.31 -15.19 -4.43
N VAL A 67 -27.66 -14.12 -4.92
CA VAL A 67 -27.94 -13.55 -6.26
C VAL A 67 -27.63 -14.56 -7.37
N ALA A 68 -26.50 -15.24 -7.30
CA ALA A 68 -26.13 -16.25 -8.28
C ALA A 68 -27.10 -17.43 -8.31
N GLU A 69 -27.56 -17.87 -7.14
CA GLU A 69 -28.48 -19.00 -7.02
C GLU A 69 -29.93 -18.65 -7.45
N ASN A 70 -30.38 -17.41 -7.21
CA ASN A 70 -31.81 -17.08 -7.32
C ASN A 70 -32.15 -16.09 -8.46
N ARG A 71 -31.19 -15.29 -8.95
CA ARG A 71 -31.46 -14.18 -9.88
C ARG A 71 -30.56 -14.10 -11.08
N ALA A 72 -29.26 -14.36 -10.91
CA ALA A 72 -28.26 -14.17 -11.95
C ALA A 72 -27.20 -15.28 -11.93
N PRO A 73 -27.55 -16.50 -12.41
CA PRO A 73 -26.65 -17.66 -12.36
C PRO A 73 -25.38 -17.47 -13.19
N ASP A 74 -25.35 -16.47 -14.05
CA ASP A 74 -24.20 -16.08 -14.88
C ASP A 74 -23.30 -15.02 -14.22
N LEU A 75 -23.59 -14.58 -12.98
CA LEU A 75 -22.78 -13.61 -12.26
C LEU A 75 -21.37 -14.17 -11.96
N ALA A 76 -20.35 -13.51 -12.49
CA ALA A 76 -18.97 -13.93 -12.32
C ALA A 76 -18.31 -13.23 -11.11
N TYR A 77 -17.91 -14.00 -10.11
CA TYR A 77 -17.11 -13.58 -8.96
C TYR A 77 -16.23 -14.73 -8.49
N ARG A 78 -15.20 -14.40 -7.68
CA ARG A 78 -14.27 -15.41 -7.16
C ARG A 78 -14.38 -15.55 -5.66
N TRP A 79 -14.36 -16.77 -5.18
CA TRP A 79 -14.19 -17.10 -3.77
C TRP A 79 -13.70 -18.55 -3.62
N PHE A 80 -13.21 -18.89 -2.44
CA PHE A 80 -12.80 -20.26 -2.14
C PHE A 80 -13.02 -20.62 -0.66
N CYS A 81 -12.25 -20.02 0.29
CA CYS A 81 -12.23 -20.46 1.68
C CYS A 81 -13.44 -19.98 2.51
N GLY A 82 -14.10 -18.89 2.16
CA GLY A 82 -15.18 -18.28 2.95
C GLY A 82 -14.75 -17.69 4.31
N SER A 83 -13.46 -17.73 4.67
CA SER A 83 -12.95 -17.49 6.03
C SER A 83 -11.73 -16.55 6.11
N LYS A 84 -11.60 -15.60 5.18
CA LYS A 84 -10.52 -14.58 5.18
C LYS A 84 -9.10 -15.14 5.02
N MET A 85 -8.91 -16.34 4.48
CA MET A 85 -7.59 -16.99 4.38
C MET A 85 -7.00 -16.98 2.97
N CYS A 86 -7.80 -17.16 1.91
CA CYS A 86 -7.28 -17.39 0.56
C CYS A 86 -7.09 -16.11 -0.29
N GLY A 87 -7.67 -14.97 0.12
CA GLY A 87 -7.55 -13.69 -0.58
C GLY A 87 -8.25 -13.59 -1.94
N THR A 88 -9.02 -14.60 -2.40
CA THR A 88 -9.58 -14.63 -3.77
C THR A 88 -10.84 -13.78 -3.94
N CYS A 89 -11.59 -13.51 -2.88
CA CYS A 89 -12.89 -12.82 -2.92
C CYS A 89 -12.78 -11.28 -2.75
N GLY A 90 -11.66 -10.69 -3.15
CA GLY A 90 -11.48 -9.25 -3.11
C GLY A 90 -12.41 -8.53 -4.08
N VAL A 91 -13.18 -7.56 -3.57
CA VAL A 91 -14.08 -6.68 -4.33
C VAL A 91 -14.05 -5.27 -3.77
N ARG A 92 -14.72 -4.33 -4.42
CA ARG A 92 -14.99 -3.01 -3.86
C ARG A 92 -16.45 -2.91 -3.46
N MET A 93 -16.70 -2.54 -2.21
CA MET A 93 -18.02 -2.23 -1.68
C MET A 93 -18.09 -0.75 -1.32
N ASN A 94 -19.04 -0.03 -1.89
CA ASN A 94 -19.22 1.41 -1.68
C ASN A 94 -17.93 2.20 -1.85
N GLY A 95 -17.12 1.85 -2.87
CA GLY A 95 -15.85 2.51 -3.18
C GLY A 95 -14.64 2.05 -2.37
N ARG A 96 -14.79 1.19 -1.36
CA ARG A 96 -13.74 0.65 -0.49
C ARG A 96 -13.43 -0.81 -0.83
N GLU A 97 -12.16 -1.18 -0.88
CA GLU A 97 -11.70 -2.55 -1.09
C GLU A 97 -11.95 -3.41 0.16
N VAL A 98 -12.59 -4.57 -0.06
CA VAL A 98 -12.96 -5.52 1.01
C VAL A 98 -12.81 -6.96 0.55
N LEU A 99 -12.81 -7.91 1.49
CA LEU A 99 -13.03 -9.32 1.21
C LEU A 99 -14.51 -9.65 1.36
N ALA A 100 -15.17 -10.07 0.31
CA ALA A 100 -16.59 -10.38 0.32
C ALA A 100 -16.99 -11.41 1.38
N CYS A 101 -16.12 -12.39 1.66
CA CYS A 101 -16.37 -13.41 2.68
C CYS A 101 -16.25 -12.90 4.13
N TRP A 102 -15.75 -11.68 4.33
CA TRP A 102 -15.53 -11.13 5.68
C TRP A 102 -16.36 -9.88 5.96
N GLU A 103 -16.62 -9.07 4.94
CA GLU A 103 -17.37 -7.82 5.09
C GLU A 103 -18.86 -8.09 5.30
N ALA A 104 -19.47 -7.39 6.27
CA ALA A 104 -20.90 -7.46 6.50
C ALA A 104 -21.66 -6.72 5.38
N VAL A 105 -22.90 -7.15 5.11
CA VAL A 105 -23.79 -6.41 4.22
C VAL A 105 -24.18 -5.06 4.83
N GLU A 106 -24.48 -4.08 3.96
CA GLU A 106 -25.08 -2.81 4.30
C GLU A 106 -26.49 -2.75 3.68
N PRO A 107 -27.43 -1.91 4.20
CA PRO A 107 -28.80 -1.81 3.67
C PRO A 107 -28.85 -1.49 2.18
N ASP A 108 -27.92 -0.66 1.73
CA ASP A 108 -27.71 -0.27 0.34
C ASP A 108 -26.20 -0.37 0.04
N MET A 109 -25.83 -1.22 -0.90
CA MET A 109 -24.42 -1.43 -1.23
C MET A 109 -24.21 -1.58 -2.73
N THR A 110 -23.12 -1.00 -3.20
CA THR A 110 -22.62 -1.14 -4.57
C THR A 110 -21.37 -2.00 -4.57
N ILE A 111 -21.37 -3.09 -5.37
CA ILE A 111 -20.26 -4.02 -5.50
C ILE A 111 -19.65 -3.87 -6.89
N GLU A 112 -18.35 -3.62 -6.90
CA GLU A 112 -17.57 -3.41 -8.12
C GLU A 112 -16.29 -4.27 -8.10
N PRO A 113 -15.68 -4.57 -9.27
CA PRO A 113 -14.39 -5.25 -9.32
C PRO A 113 -13.29 -4.38 -8.70
N LEU A 114 -12.19 -5.01 -8.28
CA LEU A 114 -10.97 -4.31 -7.87
C LEU A 114 -10.46 -3.43 -9.02
N ARG A 115 -9.96 -2.23 -8.67
CA ARG A 115 -9.36 -1.28 -9.63
C ARG A 115 -7.92 -1.65 -9.96
N ASN A 116 -7.36 -0.97 -10.96
CA ASN A 116 -5.98 -1.09 -11.38
C ASN A 116 -5.61 -2.48 -11.94
N LEU A 117 -6.61 -3.30 -12.24
CA LEU A 117 -6.49 -4.63 -12.81
C LEU A 117 -7.50 -4.75 -13.96
N PRO A 118 -7.17 -5.41 -15.07
CA PRO A 118 -8.12 -5.66 -16.14
C PRO A 118 -9.30 -6.49 -15.63
N VAL A 119 -10.52 -6.11 -16.01
CA VAL A 119 -11.72 -6.89 -15.70
C VAL A 119 -11.87 -7.98 -16.74
N VAL A 120 -11.98 -9.22 -16.30
CA VAL A 120 -12.26 -10.37 -17.16
C VAL A 120 -13.76 -10.47 -17.41
N ARG A 121 -14.55 -10.48 -16.33
CA ARG A 121 -16.01 -10.48 -16.35
C ARG A 121 -16.57 -10.08 -14.99
N ASP A 122 -17.55 -9.21 -14.96
CA ASP A 122 -18.26 -8.71 -13.79
C ASP A 122 -17.30 -8.29 -12.64
N LEU A 123 -17.19 -9.10 -11.57
CA LEU A 123 -16.31 -8.85 -10.43
C LEU A 123 -14.95 -9.55 -10.54
N VAL A 124 -14.76 -10.38 -11.59
CA VAL A 124 -13.52 -11.11 -11.81
C VAL A 124 -12.48 -10.24 -12.51
N VAL A 125 -11.34 -10.06 -11.89
CA VAL A 125 -10.18 -9.35 -12.45
C VAL A 125 -9.06 -10.30 -12.85
N GLU A 126 -8.26 -9.89 -13.83
CA GLU A 126 -7.07 -10.63 -14.26
C GLU A 126 -5.92 -10.42 -13.27
N ARG A 127 -5.38 -11.51 -12.74
CA ARG A 127 -4.27 -11.50 -11.78
C ARG A 127 -2.89 -11.50 -12.45
N GLY A 128 -2.81 -11.96 -13.68
CA GLY A 128 -1.55 -12.16 -14.41
C GLY A 128 -0.61 -10.93 -14.39
N PRO A 129 -1.06 -9.70 -14.63
CA PRO A 129 -0.21 -8.51 -14.55
C PRO A 129 0.42 -8.30 -13.17
N PHE A 130 -0.34 -8.55 -12.11
CA PHE A 130 0.15 -8.49 -10.73
C PHE A 130 1.18 -9.59 -10.45
N GLU A 131 0.88 -10.82 -10.81
CA GLU A 131 1.74 -11.98 -10.57
C GLU A 131 3.07 -11.87 -11.34
N ARG A 132 3.04 -11.36 -12.59
CA ARG A 132 4.27 -11.04 -13.34
C ARG A 132 5.12 -9.99 -12.63
N LYS A 133 4.53 -8.94 -12.06
CA LYS A 133 5.29 -7.94 -11.27
C LYS A 133 5.94 -8.57 -10.04
N VAL A 134 5.22 -9.44 -9.33
CA VAL A 134 5.79 -10.18 -8.19
C VAL A 134 6.97 -11.04 -8.64
N ALA A 135 6.81 -11.82 -9.70
CA ALA A 135 7.86 -12.68 -10.22
C ALA A 135 9.11 -11.89 -10.65
N GLN A 136 8.94 -10.71 -11.26
CA GLN A 136 10.05 -9.83 -11.64
C GLN A 136 10.89 -9.34 -10.45
N LEU A 137 10.26 -9.17 -9.28
CA LEU A 137 10.95 -8.77 -8.06
C LEU A 137 11.71 -9.92 -7.39
N GLN A 138 11.53 -11.15 -7.85
CA GLN A 138 12.24 -12.34 -7.35
C GLN A 138 12.12 -12.47 -5.81
N PRO A 139 10.91 -12.62 -5.24
CA PRO A 139 10.70 -12.61 -3.79
C PRO A 139 11.06 -13.95 -3.13
N TRP A 140 12.22 -14.51 -3.46
CA TRP A 140 12.79 -15.68 -2.82
C TRP A 140 14.12 -15.34 -2.18
N LEU A 141 14.49 -16.12 -1.16
CA LEU A 141 15.72 -15.96 -0.43
C LEU A 141 16.91 -16.49 -1.25
N GLU A 142 17.91 -15.65 -1.46
CA GLU A 142 19.20 -16.03 -1.97
C GLU A 142 20.23 -15.78 -0.87
N ARG A 143 20.86 -16.85 -0.35
CA ARG A 143 21.67 -16.74 0.85
C ARG A 143 23.00 -16.06 0.58
N ALA A 144 23.35 -15.07 1.42
CA ALA A 144 24.70 -14.47 1.42
C ALA A 144 25.77 -15.43 1.97
N GLN A 145 25.36 -16.37 2.82
CA GLN A 145 26.24 -17.34 3.47
C GLN A 145 25.65 -18.75 3.37
N ALA A 146 26.52 -19.76 3.35
CA ALA A 146 26.10 -21.14 3.34
C ALA A 146 25.25 -21.49 4.58
N TYR A 147 24.30 -22.38 4.39
CA TYR A 147 23.48 -22.89 5.51
C TYR A 147 24.36 -23.71 6.47
N ARG A 148 24.31 -23.37 7.74
CA ARG A 148 25.12 -23.99 8.80
C ARG A 148 24.44 -25.13 9.56
N GLY A 149 23.21 -25.46 9.21
CA GLY A 149 22.41 -26.47 9.87
C GLY A 149 21.37 -25.89 10.84
N PHE A 150 20.58 -26.78 11.44
CA PHE A 150 19.51 -26.42 12.38
C PHE A 150 19.99 -26.62 13.85
N PRO A 151 19.58 -25.74 14.78
CA PRO A 151 18.80 -24.51 14.61
C PRO A 151 19.60 -23.37 13.99
N GLU A 152 18.98 -22.60 13.10
CA GLU A 152 19.58 -21.41 12.55
C GLU A 152 19.42 -20.22 13.50
N PRO A 153 20.52 -19.58 13.97
CA PRO A 153 20.42 -18.50 14.95
C PRO A 153 19.89 -17.23 14.31
N LEU A 154 18.59 -16.96 14.48
CA LEU A 154 17.91 -15.74 14.12
C LEU A 154 17.16 -15.17 15.30
N SER A 155 17.43 -13.92 15.63
CA SER A 155 16.69 -13.26 16.69
C SER A 155 15.33 -12.73 16.18
N HIS A 156 14.36 -12.67 17.09
CA HIS A 156 13.05 -12.05 16.79
C HIS A 156 13.20 -10.59 16.32
N LYS A 157 14.19 -9.86 16.84
CA LYS A 157 14.47 -8.47 16.47
C LYS A 157 14.90 -8.35 14.99
N GLU A 158 15.71 -9.27 14.50
CA GLU A 158 16.18 -9.30 13.11
C GLU A 158 15.04 -9.61 12.14
N MET A 159 14.11 -10.47 12.54
CA MET A 159 12.97 -10.90 11.71
C MET A 159 11.73 -10.00 11.85
N LYS A 160 11.72 -9.03 12.75
CA LYS A 160 10.53 -8.22 13.09
C LYS A 160 9.80 -7.66 11.87
N ASN A 161 10.54 -7.04 10.93
CA ASN A 161 9.94 -6.40 9.77
C ASN A 161 9.55 -7.41 8.68
N ALA A 162 10.33 -8.48 8.50
CA ALA A 162 10.01 -9.55 7.57
C ALA A 162 8.79 -10.36 8.03
N SER A 163 8.67 -10.65 9.33
CA SER A 163 7.57 -11.47 9.88
C SER A 163 6.19 -10.83 9.68
N LYS A 164 6.08 -9.51 9.78
CA LYS A 164 4.80 -8.79 9.56
C LYS A 164 4.23 -8.96 8.15
N ALA A 165 5.11 -9.15 7.19
CA ALA A 165 4.72 -9.35 5.80
C ALA A 165 4.20 -10.79 5.52
N LEU A 166 4.48 -11.76 6.41
CA LEU A 166 4.06 -13.15 6.25
C LEU A 166 2.53 -13.33 6.34
N ASP A 167 1.82 -12.40 6.98
CA ASP A 167 0.36 -12.41 7.07
C ASP A 167 -0.33 -12.06 5.74
N CYS A 168 0.43 -11.77 4.69
CA CYS A 168 -0.11 -11.36 3.39
C CYS A 168 -0.75 -12.54 2.65
N ILE A 169 -2.06 -12.43 2.41
CA ILE A 169 -2.87 -13.43 1.69
C ILE A 169 -3.00 -13.13 0.18
N GLY A 170 -2.28 -12.16 -0.37
CA GLY A 170 -2.28 -11.84 -1.80
C GLY A 170 -3.63 -11.38 -2.36
N CYS A 171 -4.49 -10.77 -1.56
CA CYS A 171 -5.87 -10.41 -1.96
C CYS A 171 -5.96 -9.23 -2.93
N MET A 172 -4.89 -8.49 -3.16
CA MET A 172 -4.79 -7.31 -4.04
C MET A 172 -5.64 -6.09 -3.62
N CYS A 173 -6.30 -6.08 -2.47
CA CYS A 173 -7.05 -4.91 -1.99
C CYS A 173 -6.15 -3.66 -1.91
N CYS A 174 -4.95 -3.78 -1.33
CA CYS A 174 -3.98 -2.70 -1.24
C CYS A 174 -3.45 -2.25 -2.63
N TYR A 175 -3.36 -3.17 -3.60
CA TYR A 175 -2.97 -2.86 -4.97
C TYR A 175 -4.07 -2.05 -5.68
N SER A 176 -5.32 -2.45 -5.52
CA SER A 176 -6.51 -1.74 -6.03
C SER A 176 -6.64 -0.33 -5.45
N ALA A 177 -6.42 -0.18 -4.14
CA ALA A 177 -6.53 1.11 -3.45
C ALA A 177 -5.39 2.10 -3.76
N CYS A 178 -4.30 1.62 -4.39
CA CYS A 178 -3.11 2.45 -4.60
C CYS A 178 -3.30 3.48 -5.71
N PRO A 179 -3.23 4.80 -5.42
CA PRO A 179 -3.38 5.83 -6.43
C PRO A 179 -2.20 5.89 -7.41
N VAL A 180 -1.00 5.45 -6.98
CA VAL A 180 0.19 5.46 -7.83
C VAL A 180 0.09 4.39 -8.91
N ILE A 181 -0.45 3.21 -8.59
CA ILE A 181 -0.72 2.16 -9.59
C ILE A 181 -1.75 2.65 -10.61
N GLY A 182 -2.73 3.44 -10.21
CA GLY A 182 -3.73 4.03 -11.09
C GLY A 182 -3.15 4.99 -12.16
N LEU A 183 -1.90 5.44 -11.99
CA LEU A 183 -1.18 6.22 -13.01
C LEU A 183 -0.65 5.37 -14.18
N GLY A 184 -0.75 4.04 -14.08
CA GLY A 184 -0.36 3.11 -15.13
C GLY A 184 1.13 3.20 -15.50
N SER A 185 1.42 3.32 -16.80
CA SER A 185 2.79 3.38 -17.35
C SER A 185 3.57 4.65 -16.98
N LEU A 186 2.96 5.61 -16.30
CA LEU A 186 3.66 6.82 -15.86
C LEU A 186 4.62 6.58 -14.69
N THR A 187 4.58 5.40 -14.08
CA THR A 187 5.46 5.05 -12.97
C THR A 187 5.94 3.60 -13.07
N ASP A 188 7.19 3.35 -12.65
CA ASP A 188 7.76 2.01 -12.53
C ASP A 188 7.42 1.35 -11.17
N PHE A 189 6.47 1.91 -10.42
CA PHE A 189 6.12 1.43 -9.10
C PHE A 189 5.47 0.03 -9.17
N ALA A 190 6.07 -0.94 -8.51
CA ALA A 190 5.56 -2.31 -8.47
C ALA A 190 4.22 -2.42 -7.72
N GLY A 191 3.97 -1.54 -6.75
CA GLY A 191 2.76 -1.53 -5.94
C GLY A 191 2.95 -2.09 -4.53
N PRO A 192 1.99 -1.82 -3.63
CA PRO A 192 2.12 -2.23 -2.23
C PRO A 192 2.14 -3.74 -2.03
N ALA A 193 1.28 -4.51 -2.70
CA ALA A 193 1.23 -5.97 -2.53
C ALA A 193 2.52 -6.68 -2.98
N PRO A 194 3.12 -6.38 -4.16
CA PRO A 194 4.43 -6.91 -4.53
C PRO A 194 5.53 -6.52 -3.55
N LEU A 195 5.49 -5.29 -2.98
CA LEU A 195 6.46 -4.87 -1.97
C LEU A 195 6.31 -5.62 -0.66
N VAL A 196 5.07 -5.96 -0.24
CA VAL A 196 4.86 -6.81 0.94
C VAL A 196 5.48 -8.19 0.72
N GLN A 197 5.29 -8.80 -0.45
CA GLN A 197 5.90 -10.10 -0.76
C GLN A 197 7.43 -10.00 -0.87
N LEU A 198 7.96 -8.96 -1.51
CA LEU A 198 9.41 -8.72 -1.57
C LEU A 198 10.01 -8.53 -0.17
N SER A 199 9.32 -7.86 0.75
CA SER A 199 9.84 -7.56 2.08
C SER A 199 10.12 -8.80 2.92
N GLN A 200 9.38 -9.89 2.69
CA GLN A 200 9.58 -11.18 3.37
C GLN A 200 11.02 -11.70 3.21
N THR A 201 11.64 -11.39 2.08
CA THR A 201 13.01 -11.78 1.77
C THR A 201 13.99 -10.63 1.75
N ALA A 202 13.61 -9.48 1.20
CA ALA A 202 14.51 -8.33 1.12
C ALA A 202 14.88 -7.76 2.50
N LEU A 203 14.05 -7.93 3.52
CA LEU A 203 14.36 -7.54 4.91
C LEU A 203 14.94 -8.68 5.75
N ASP A 204 15.00 -9.89 5.21
CA ASP A 204 15.66 -11.01 5.87
C ASP A 204 17.18 -10.77 5.95
N PRO A 205 17.82 -10.90 7.12
CA PRO A 205 19.24 -10.68 7.27
C PRO A 205 20.12 -11.71 6.52
N ARG A 206 19.59 -12.87 6.19
CA ARG A 206 20.27 -13.93 5.45
C ARG A 206 20.34 -13.69 3.96
N ASN A 207 19.51 -12.75 3.44
CA ASN A 207 19.42 -12.50 2.01
C ASN A 207 20.64 -11.74 1.49
N ASP A 208 21.13 -12.12 0.32
CA ASP A 208 22.23 -11.44 -0.35
C ASP A 208 21.90 -9.96 -0.63
N ALA A 209 22.84 -9.08 -0.29
CA ALA A 209 22.66 -7.64 -0.40
C ALA A 209 22.56 -7.19 -1.86
N SER A 210 23.31 -7.82 -2.78
CA SER A 210 23.31 -7.47 -4.20
C SER A 210 22.01 -7.87 -4.87
N LYS A 211 21.45 -9.01 -4.49
CA LYS A 211 20.12 -9.43 -4.91
C LYS A 211 19.04 -8.48 -4.37
N ALA A 212 19.07 -8.17 -3.08
CA ALA A 212 18.14 -7.22 -2.48
C ALA A 212 18.19 -5.85 -3.19
N ALA A 213 19.40 -5.36 -3.52
CA ALA A 213 19.60 -4.13 -4.28
C ALA A 213 18.92 -4.18 -5.66
N ARG A 214 19.11 -5.25 -6.43
CA ARG A 214 18.48 -5.44 -7.75
C ARG A 214 16.96 -5.45 -7.65
N SER A 215 16.39 -6.22 -6.74
CA SER A 215 14.94 -6.31 -6.55
C SER A 215 14.32 -4.98 -6.11
N LEU A 216 14.98 -4.24 -5.21
CA LEU A 216 14.54 -2.91 -4.75
C LEU A 216 14.62 -1.87 -5.87
N ALA A 217 15.65 -1.95 -6.74
CA ALA A 217 15.77 -1.09 -7.90
C ALA A 217 14.60 -1.31 -8.89
N LEU A 218 14.26 -2.57 -9.19
CA LEU A 218 13.14 -2.93 -10.06
C LEU A 218 11.78 -2.56 -9.46
N ALA A 219 11.67 -2.48 -8.15
CA ALA A 219 10.41 -2.21 -7.46
C ALA A 219 9.92 -0.75 -7.59
N GLY A 220 10.78 0.19 -8.00
CA GLY A 220 10.46 1.62 -8.08
C GLY A 220 9.96 2.19 -6.75
N ILE A 221 10.55 1.75 -5.62
CA ILE A 221 10.01 1.93 -4.28
C ILE A 221 9.87 3.40 -3.86
N PHE A 222 10.72 4.29 -4.39
CA PHE A 222 10.66 5.73 -4.09
C PHE A 222 9.51 6.46 -4.80
N ASN A 223 8.77 5.79 -5.71
CA ASN A 223 7.55 6.33 -6.30
C ASN A 223 6.35 6.23 -5.33
N CYS A 224 6.49 5.49 -4.23
CA CYS A 224 5.46 5.46 -3.18
C CYS A 224 5.37 6.81 -2.46
N VAL A 225 4.16 7.40 -2.48
CA VAL A 225 3.86 8.70 -1.85
C VAL A 225 3.45 8.60 -0.38
N SER A 226 3.54 7.42 0.23
CA SER A 226 3.22 7.15 1.65
C SER A 226 1.83 7.68 2.07
N CYS A 227 0.81 7.48 1.22
CA CYS A 227 -0.56 7.97 1.46
C CYS A 227 -1.38 7.08 2.42
N TYR A 228 -0.86 5.95 2.86
CA TYR A 228 -1.46 4.99 3.80
C TYR A 228 -2.74 4.27 3.33
N LYS A 229 -3.30 4.55 2.16
CA LYS A 229 -4.51 3.88 1.67
C LYS A 229 -4.40 2.36 1.61
N CYS A 230 -3.23 1.84 1.25
CA CYS A 230 -2.97 0.39 1.22
C CYS A 230 -3.04 -0.24 2.61
N GLU A 231 -2.64 0.50 3.66
CA GLU A 231 -2.68 0.07 5.05
C GLU A 231 -4.11 0.08 5.61
N GLU A 232 -4.90 1.10 5.23
CA GLU A 232 -6.31 1.24 5.64
C GLU A 232 -7.19 0.10 5.13
N VAL A 233 -6.96 -0.37 3.89
CA VAL A 233 -7.80 -1.41 3.26
C VAL A 233 -7.25 -2.82 3.47
N CYS A 234 -6.12 -2.99 4.15
CA CYS A 234 -5.52 -4.32 4.33
C CYS A 234 -6.38 -5.20 5.25
N PRO A 235 -6.97 -6.31 4.73
CA PRO A 235 -7.80 -7.17 5.56
C PRO A 235 -6.98 -7.94 6.61
N ALA A 236 -5.69 -8.19 6.34
CA ALA A 236 -4.75 -8.80 7.30
C ALA A 236 -4.16 -7.78 8.29
N SER A 237 -4.58 -6.50 8.22
CA SER A 237 -4.10 -5.43 9.10
C SER A 237 -2.57 -5.24 9.09
N ILE A 238 -1.91 -5.55 7.99
CA ILE A 238 -0.47 -5.36 7.83
C ILE A 238 -0.19 -3.85 7.78
N PRO A 239 0.75 -3.33 8.60
CA PRO A 239 1.18 -1.95 8.54
C PRO A 239 2.11 -1.71 7.33
N ILE A 240 1.51 -1.71 6.12
CA ILE A 240 2.22 -1.79 4.84
C ILE A 240 3.18 -0.62 4.63
N VAL A 241 2.80 0.60 5.00
CA VAL A 241 3.68 1.76 4.84
C VAL A 241 4.71 1.78 5.94
N SER A 242 4.27 1.72 7.20
CA SER A 242 5.11 1.94 8.36
C SER A 242 6.09 0.81 8.67
N GLU A 243 5.72 -0.45 8.47
CA GLU A 243 6.55 -1.61 8.81
C GLU A 243 7.08 -2.40 7.60
N VAL A 244 6.66 -2.05 6.36
CA VAL A 244 7.13 -2.70 5.14
C VAL A 244 7.81 -1.69 4.22
N ILE A 245 7.08 -0.68 3.72
CA ILE A 245 7.61 0.21 2.68
C ILE A 245 8.72 1.13 3.23
N GLU A 246 8.54 1.71 4.42
CA GLU A 246 9.57 2.59 4.99
C GLU A 246 10.87 1.85 5.35
N PRO A 247 10.85 0.63 5.96
CA PRO A 247 12.06 -0.18 6.12
C PRO A 247 12.72 -0.56 4.79
N LEU A 248 11.94 -0.91 3.76
CA LEU A 248 12.48 -1.20 2.42
C LEU A 248 13.11 0.05 1.79
N LYS A 249 12.49 1.25 1.92
CA LYS A 249 13.10 2.51 1.48
C LYS A 249 14.41 2.80 2.20
N ALA A 250 14.47 2.56 3.51
CA ALA A 250 15.68 2.74 4.30
C ALA A 250 16.79 1.81 3.80
N LYS A 251 16.49 0.52 3.58
CA LYS A 251 17.44 -0.44 3.01
C LYS A 251 17.86 -0.06 1.58
N ALA A 252 16.90 0.34 0.74
CA ALA A 252 17.19 0.79 -0.62
C ALA A 252 18.08 2.04 -0.67
N ALA A 253 17.93 2.97 0.28
CA ALA A 253 18.77 4.16 0.36
C ALA A 253 20.24 3.84 0.67
N VAL A 254 20.50 2.73 1.35
CA VAL A 254 21.85 2.24 1.62
C VAL A 254 22.42 1.46 0.44
N LEU A 255 21.63 0.54 -0.13
CA LEU A 255 22.10 -0.39 -1.17
C LEU A 255 22.12 0.24 -2.58
N VAL A 256 21.22 1.21 -2.85
CA VAL A 256 21.04 1.87 -4.16
C VAL A 256 20.86 3.38 -3.96
N PRO A 257 21.90 4.09 -3.48
CA PRO A 257 21.80 5.48 -3.03
C PRO A 257 21.39 6.47 -4.15
N GLU A 258 21.68 6.15 -5.40
CA GLU A 258 21.28 6.96 -6.56
C GLU A 258 19.75 7.05 -6.70
N MET A 259 19.01 6.02 -6.38
CA MET A 259 17.55 6.02 -6.39
C MET A 259 16.96 6.86 -5.26
N ALA A 260 17.65 6.93 -4.13
CA ALA A 260 17.25 7.71 -2.96
C ALA A 260 17.64 9.18 -3.04
N ARG A 261 18.39 9.61 -4.06
CA ARG A 261 18.97 10.97 -4.16
C ARG A 261 17.95 12.08 -3.91
N HIS A 262 16.76 11.99 -4.52
CA HIS A 262 15.72 12.99 -4.34
C HIS A 262 15.17 13.01 -2.89
N SER A 263 14.84 11.87 -2.34
CA SER A 263 14.29 11.76 -0.98
C SER A 263 15.34 12.09 0.08
N SER A 264 16.59 11.70 -0.12
CA SER A 264 17.71 12.06 0.76
C SER A 264 17.99 13.55 0.76
N ALA A 265 17.99 14.19 -0.42
CA ALA A 265 18.14 15.65 -0.54
C ALA A 265 16.98 16.39 0.16
N LEU A 266 15.74 15.93 -0.06
CA LEU A 266 14.56 16.49 0.60
C LEU A 266 14.66 16.42 2.13
N ARG A 267 15.03 15.25 2.66
CA ARG A 267 15.22 15.06 4.12
C ARG A 267 16.31 15.97 4.66
N ALA A 268 17.44 16.08 3.97
CA ALA A 268 18.55 16.95 4.38
C ALA A 268 18.12 18.43 4.42
N ILE A 269 17.39 18.90 3.40
CA ILE A 269 16.90 20.28 3.33
C ILE A 269 15.91 20.56 4.46
N VAL A 270 14.93 19.66 4.68
CA VAL A 270 13.94 19.82 5.76
C VAL A 270 14.62 19.77 7.15
N ALA A 271 15.62 18.90 7.34
CA ALA A 271 16.38 18.83 8.59
C ALA A 271 17.12 20.14 8.91
N VAL A 272 17.67 20.81 7.88
CA VAL A 272 18.45 22.04 8.04
C VAL A 272 17.57 23.29 8.10
N ARG A 273 16.53 23.36 7.27
CA ARG A 273 15.71 24.57 7.07
C ARG A 273 14.38 24.54 7.81
N GLY A 274 13.85 23.35 8.12
CA GLY A 274 12.52 23.16 8.72
C GLY A 274 11.36 23.28 7.75
N TYR A 275 11.63 23.42 6.44
CA TYR A 275 10.64 23.48 5.38
C TYR A 275 11.22 22.95 4.06
N VAL A 276 10.35 22.62 3.10
CA VAL A 276 10.73 22.20 1.76
C VAL A 276 11.13 23.44 0.95
N ASP A 277 12.39 23.51 0.52
CA ASP A 277 12.88 24.54 -0.38
C ASP A 277 13.06 23.96 -1.78
N PRO A 278 12.18 24.32 -2.74
CA PRO A 278 12.23 23.76 -4.11
C PRO A 278 13.54 24.08 -4.82
N THR A 279 14.11 25.28 -4.61
CA THR A 279 15.36 25.69 -5.25
C THR A 279 16.52 24.88 -4.72
N ALA A 280 16.65 24.74 -3.40
CA ALA A 280 17.68 23.93 -2.78
C ALA A 280 17.56 22.45 -3.21
N LEU A 281 16.34 21.94 -3.34
CA LEU A 281 16.09 20.58 -3.79
C LEU A 281 16.55 20.36 -5.24
N VAL A 282 16.19 21.25 -6.16
CA VAL A 282 16.63 21.18 -7.56
C VAL A 282 18.16 21.25 -7.68
N LEU A 283 18.80 22.15 -6.93
CA LEU A 283 20.26 22.27 -6.91
C LEU A 283 20.93 21.02 -6.34
N SER A 284 20.40 20.46 -5.24
CA SER A 284 20.95 19.24 -4.61
C SER A 284 20.82 18.00 -5.48
N VAL A 285 19.71 17.87 -6.23
CA VAL A 285 19.44 16.70 -7.06
C VAL A 285 20.13 16.77 -8.41
N ARG A 286 20.11 17.94 -9.07
CA ARG A 286 20.63 18.13 -10.44
C ARG A 286 22.05 18.68 -10.48
N GLY A 287 22.49 19.44 -9.49
CA GLY A 287 23.85 20.00 -9.43
C GLY A 287 24.20 20.74 -10.73
N LEU A 288 25.45 20.56 -11.21
CA LEU A 288 25.96 21.16 -12.45
C LEU A 288 25.18 20.75 -13.72
N LYS A 289 24.43 19.64 -13.71
CA LYS A 289 23.57 19.24 -14.84
C LYS A 289 22.44 20.23 -15.12
N LEU A 290 22.14 21.12 -14.17
CA LEU A 290 21.18 22.21 -14.38
C LEU A 290 21.70 23.24 -15.41
N LEU A 291 23.02 23.43 -15.50
CA LEU A 291 23.66 24.32 -16.48
C LEU A 291 23.55 23.78 -17.91
N LEU A 292 23.47 22.47 -18.07
CA LEU A 292 23.28 21.81 -19.38
C LEU A 292 21.84 21.95 -19.91
N ASP A 293 20.86 22.27 -19.03
CA ASP A 293 19.45 22.46 -19.39
C ASP A 293 18.99 23.90 -19.13
N LEU A 294 19.74 24.85 -19.68
CA LEU A 294 19.56 26.30 -19.46
C LEU A 294 18.14 26.78 -19.79
N ARG A 295 17.55 26.26 -20.89
CA ARG A 295 16.17 26.59 -21.28
C ARG A 295 15.13 26.21 -20.25
N ARG A 296 15.36 25.08 -19.54
CA ARG A 296 14.46 24.60 -18.49
C ARG A 296 14.65 25.37 -17.19
N ALA A 297 15.91 25.66 -16.84
CA ALA A 297 16.26 26.49 -15.69
C ALA A 297 15.65 27.88 -15.82
N LEU A 298 15.78 28.52 -16.98
CA LEU A 298 15.22 29.85 -17.27
C LEU A 298 13.68 29.86 -17.17
N ARG A 299 13.00 28.84 -17.74
CA ARG A 299 11.55 28.69 -17.62
C ARG A 299 11.08 28.54 -16.19
N MET A 300 11.83 27.82 -15.35
CA MET A 300 11.51 27.66 -13.93
C MET A 300 11.71 28.94 -13.14
N LEU A 301 12.73 29.72 -13.49
CA LEU A 301 13.02 31.03 -12.91
C LEU A 301 11.94 32.05 -13.25
N VAL A 302 11.59 32.17 -14.55
CA VAL A 302 10.54 33.09 -15.05
C VAL A 302 9.17 32.73 -14.44
N ARG A 303 8.89 31.45 -14.23
CA ARG A 303 7.64 30.99 -13.59
C ARG A 303 7.65 31.10 -12.06
N GLY A 304 8.68 31.70 -11.45
CA GLY A 304 8.80 31.85 -10.01
C GLY A 304 8.93 30.52 -9.22
N LYS A 305 9.22 29.41 -9.91
CA LYS A 305 9.39 28.10 -9.28
C LYS A 305 10.76 27.91 -8.64
N ILE A 306 11.74 28.70 -9.06
CA ILE A 306 13.09 28.75 -8.49
C ILE A 306 13.39 30.22 -8.17
N ASP A 307 13.77 30.50 -6.94
CA ASP A 307 14.19 31.81 -6.49
C ASP A 307 15.52 31.67 -5.72
N PRO A 308 16.66 31.76 -6.42
CA PRO A 308 17.97 31.59 -5.80
C PRO A 308 18.26 32.63 -4.72
N ILE A 309 17.78 33.88 -4.91
CA ILE A 309 18.01 34.97 -3.96
C ILE A 309 17.29 34.69 -2.63
N LYS A 310 16.02 34.34 -2.68
CA LYS A 310 15.25 33.98 -1.48
C LYS A 310 15.81 32.73 -0.78
N THR A 311 16.34 31.77 -1.53
CA THR A 311 16.93 30.56 -0.98
C THR A 311 18.16 30.84 -0.13
N PHE A 312 19.00 31.82 -0.52
CA PHE A 312 20.18 32.24 0.26
C PHE A 312 19.80 33.14 1.44
N LEU A 313 18.77 33.99 1.30
CA LEU A 313 18.36 34.96 2.32
C LEU A 313 17.45 34.38 3.41
N LYS A 314 16.75 33.27 3.16
CA LYS A 314 15.84 32.65 4.12
C LYS A 314 16.61 32.03 5.31
N ARG A 315 16.36 32.56 6.52
CA ARG A 315 16.86 32.01 7.77
C ARG A 315 16.21 30.68 8.11
N LYS A 316 16.91 29.85 8.90
CA LYS A 316 16.36 28.63 9.52
C LYS A 316 15.10 28.97 10.33
N THR A 317 14.05 28.18 10.17
CA THR A 317 12.84 28.35 10.98
C THR A 317 12.99 27.68 12.35
N PRO A 318 12.24 28.09 13.40
CA PRO A 318 12.22 27.38 14.68
C PRO A 318 11.85 25.89 14.53
N ALA A 319 11.07 25.55 13.51
CA ALA A 319 10.72 24.18 13.16
C ALA A 319 11.92 23.31 12.73
N SER A 320 13.06 23.93 12.33
CA SER A 320 14.25 23.17 11.89
C SER A 320 14.83 22.29 13.01
N ALA A 321 14.82 22.75 14.25
CA ALA A 321 15.30 21.97 15.40
C ALA A 321 14.36 20.80 15.74
N ALA A 322 13.05 20.97 15.58
CA ALA A 322 12.06 19.91 15.77
C ALA A 322 12.14 18.87 14.64
N ALA A 323 12.24 19.33 13.38
CA ALA A 323 12.40 18.46 12.21
C ALA A 323 13.70 17.63 12.29
N ALA A 324 14.81 18.24 12.67
CA ALA A 324 16.09 17.55 12.84
C ALA A 324 16.02 16.47 13.94
N ARG A 325 15.35 16.77 15.06
CA ARG A 325 15.12 15.80 16.14
C ARG A 325 14.24 14.63 15.69
N TYR A 326 13.16 14.92 14.97
CA TYR A 326 12.26 13.89 14.42
C TYR A 326 12.98 12.96 13.45
N LEU A 327 13.73 13.53 12.51
CA LEU A 327 14.49 12.76 11.51
C LEU A 327 15.61 11.91 12.13
N LYS A 328 16.25 12.37 13.20
CA LYS A 328 17.25 11.59 13.96
C LYS A 328 16.62 10.42 14.73
N ARG A 329 15.39 10.58 15.25
CA ARG A 329 14.69 9.50 15.97
C ARG A 329 14.26 8.36 15.04
N GLY A 330 13.84 8.65 13.81
CA GLY A 330 13.44 7.65 12.83
C GLY A 330 14.56 6.74 12.31
N HIS A 331 15.82 7.01 12.64
CA HIS A 331 16.97 6.15 12.31
C HIS A 331 17.37 5.18 13.44
N ARG A 332 16.73 5.27 14.61
CA ARG A 332 17.06 4.43 15.80
C ARG A 332 16.02 3.36 16.12
N SER A 333 14.99 3.21 15.28
CA SER A 333 13.95 2.17 15.45
C SER A 333 14.12 1.02 14.47
#